data_360f2b54cbcb3342e227f272a1299440
#
_entry.id   360f2b54cbcb3342e227f272a1299440
#
_cell.length_a   1.000
_cell.length_b   1.000
_cell.length_c   1.000
_cell.angle_alpha   90.00
_cell.angle_beta   90.00
_cell.angle_gamma   90.00
#
_symmetry.space_group_name_H-M   'P 1'
#
loop_
_entity.id
_entity.type
_entity.pdbx_description
1 polymer ?
#
loop_
_entity_poly.entity_id
_entity_poly.type
_entity_poly.pdbx_seq_one_letter_code
_entity_poly.pdbx_strand_id
1 'polypeptide(L)'
;MKCAKCGAELKEGCLYCSVCGHEAQMVNGYSVLEEDYLKALLTDEASKDTSSEETENQKKKAEGHHKKKKQTPWIVLGCVAAVVVVIAIGAIAYVRYQNNNSYDYQIAMAEKELVDLNYEKALSYYKNALTLSPNDINARAAMAEIYLARKEYDSALVLEMEIINLDKKNKEAYQGLITIYEAKGQYDKITELASTVTDTDLLELFSGYIVAEPVFYPDEGTYDVYTEVTIFSIEECDIYYTLDESDPKKNGILYTDAGIELDDVGKYTIKAVCKNDKGIYSDVVTCKYRPKRKPRIIRK
;
A
#
# COMPACT_ATOMS: atom_id res chain seq x y z
N MET A 1 3.78 -23.09 -1.92
CA MET A 1 5.15 -22.76 -1.40
C MET A 1 5.09 -22.56 0.11
N LYS A 2 6.20 -22.76 0.83
CA LYS A 2 6.25 -22.47 2.27
C LYS A 2 7.17 -21.29 2.55
N CYS A 3 6.79 -20.44 3.47
CA CYS A 3 7.59 -19.27 3.89
C CYS A 3 8.90 -19.74 4.54
N ALA A 4 10.03 -19.25 4.06
CA ALA A 4 11.36 -19.60 4.57
C ALA A 4 11.57 -19.18 6.04
N LYS A 5 10.83 -18.17 6.53
CA LYS A 5 10.98 -17.63 7.88
C LYS A 5 10.07 -18.29 8.91
N CYS A 6 8.81 -18.58 8.59
CA CYS A 6 7.82 -19.08 9.55
C CYS A 6 7.18 -20.43 9.17
N GLY A 7 7.49 -20.99 7.99
CA GLY A 7 6.96 -22.27 7.53
C GLY A 7 5.50 -22.27 7.07
N ALA A 8 4.79 -21.13 7.14
CA ALA A 8 3.40 -21.02 6.70
C ALA A 8 3.25 -21.24 5.19
N GLU A 9 2.13 -21.82 4.76
CA GLU A 9 1.84 -22.02 3.34
C GLU A 9 1.54 -20.69 2.66
N LEU A 10 2.26 -20.41 1.57
CA LEU A 10 2.11 -19.21 0.74
C LEU A 10 1.19 -19.54 -0.44
N LYS A 11 0.23 -18.65 -0.71
CA LYS A 11 -0.59 -18.72 -1.92
C LYS A 11 0.26 -18.38 -3.15
N GLU A 12 -0.03 -18.98 -4.29
CA GLU A 12 0.64 -18.64 -5.55
C GLU A 12 0.41 -17.18 -5.90
N GLY A 13 1.50 -16.46 -6.18
CA GLY A 13 1.47 -15.04 -6.55
C GLY A 13 1.60 -14.04 -5.38
N CYS A 14 1.73 -14.47 -4.12
CA CYS A 14 1.95 -13.52 -3.03
C CYS A 14 3.43 -13.14 -2.91
N LEU A 15 3.67 -11.82 -2.82
CA LEU A 15 5.01 -11.25 -2.66
C LEU A 15 5.50 -11.33 -1.21
N TYR A 16 4.58 -11.41 -0.24
CA TYR A 16 4.89 -11.44 1.20
C TYR A 16 4.07 -12.51 1.91
N CYS A 17 4.64 -13.09 2.95
CA CYS A 17 3.94 -14.06 3.81
C CYS A 17 2.88 -13.35 4.65
N SER A 18 1.61 -13.74 4.51
CA SER A 18 0.48 -13.21 5.25
C SER A 18 0.54 -13.42 6.77
N VAL A 19 1.44 -14.30 7.24
CA VAL A 19 1.57 -14.64 8.67
C VAL A 19 2.71 -13.87 9.35
N CYS A 20 3.83 -13.63 8.66
CA CYS A 20 5.00 -13.00 9.27
C CYS A 20 5.57 -11.82 8.50
N GLY A 21 4.92 -11.38 7.41
CA GLY A 21 5.35 -10.25 6.59
C GLY A 21 6.68 -10.46 5.85
N HIS A 22 7.27 -11.66 5.89
CA HIS A 22 8.55 -11.92 5.23
C HIS A 22 8.35 -12.06 3.72
N GLU A 23 9.26 -11.45 2.96
CA GLU A 23 9.25 -11.48 1.50
C GLU A 23 9.33 -12.94 0.99
N ALA A 24 8.38 -13.30 0.11
CA ALA A 24 8.40 -14.60 -0.55
C ALA A 24 9.42 -14.54 -1.69
N GLN A 25 10.58 -15.16 -1.50
CA GLN A 25 11.54 -15.31 -2.60
C GLN A 25 10.87 -16.05 -3.76
N MET A 26 10.50 -15.32 -4.79
CA MET A 26 10.15 -15.93 -6.06
C MET A 26 11.43 -16.49 -6.65
N VAL A 27 11.50 -17.82 -6.74
CA VAL A 27 12.57 -18.50 -7.47
C VAL A 27 12.52 -17.97 -8.89
N ASN A 28 13.63 -17.35 -9.33
CA ASN A 28 13.84 -16.89 -10.69
C ASN A 28 13.60 -18.03 -11.69
N GLY A 29 12.38 -18.14 -12.20
CA GLY A 29 11.98 -19.07 -13.24
C GLY A 29 11.74 -18.40 -14.60
N TYR A 30 12.27 -17.19 -14.83
CA TYR A 30 12.04 -16.42 -16.06
C TYR A 30 13.29 -16.11 -16.89
N SER A 31 14.42 -16.73 -16.63
CA SER A 31 15.63 -16.55 -17.48
C SER A 31 15.87 -17.66 -18.52
N VAL A 32 15.00 -18.68 -18.58
CA VAL A 32 15.23 -19.86 -19.45
C VAL A 32 14.75 -19.65 -20.90
N LEU A 33 13.89 -18.67 -21.16
CA LEU A 33 13.33 -18.48 -22.51
C LEU A 33 14.20 -17.58 -23.43
N GLU A 34 15.06 -16.70 -22.89
CA GLU A 34 15.93 -15.86 -23.72
C GLU A 34 17.22 -16.56 -24.11
N GLU A 35 17.81 -17.37 -23.22
CA GLU A 35 19.05 -18.11 -23.55
C GLU A 35 18.82 -19.27 -24.53
N ASP A 36 17.69 -19.96 -24.43
CA ASP A 36 17.35 -21.04 -25.36
C ASP A 36 16.97 -20.51 -26.77
N TYR A 37 16.36 -19.33 -26.84
CA TYR A 37 16.05 -18.69 -28.12
C TYR A 37 17.31 -18.18 -28.84
N LEU A 38 18.26 -17.61 -28.10
CA LEU A 38 19.56 -17.19 -28.61
C LEU A 38 20.41 -18.39 -29.03
N LYS A 39 20.33 -19.50 -28.29
CA LYS A 39 21.05 -20.73 -28.62
C LYS A 39 20.50 -21.41 -29.87
N ALA A 40 19.17 -21.37 -30.08
CA ALA A 40 18.53 -21.90 -31.28
C ALA A 40 18.91 -21.07 -32.53
N LEU A 41 19.01 -19.74 -32.43
CA LEU A 41 19.43 -18.88 -33.53
C LEU A 41 20.92 -19.08 -33.90
N LEU A 42 21.78 -19.38 -32.94
CA LEU A 42 23.21 -19.62 -33.17
C LEU A 42 23.51 -21.01 -33.71
N THR A 43 22.61 -22.00 -33.52
CA THR A 43 22.77 -23.38 -34.03
C THR A 43 22.24 -23.54 -35.45
N ASP A 44 21.34 -22.67 -35.93
CA ASP A 44 20.83 -22.72 -37.32
C ASP A 44 21.83 -22.18 -38.38
N GLU A 45 22.82 -21.35 -37.97
CA GLU A 45 23.88 -20.91 -38.90
C GLU A 45 25.05 -21.89 -39.03
N ALA A 46 25.14 -22.87 -38.14
CA ALA A 46 26.28 -23.83 -38.15
C ALA A 46 26.06 -25.12 -38.96
N SER A 47 24.87 -25.32 -39.57
CA SER A 47 24.52 -26.55 -40.24
C SER A 47 24.39 -26.49 -41.79
N LYS A 48 24.99 -25.49 -42.40
CA LYS A 48 25.02 -25.36 -43.89
C LYS A 48 26.43 -25.28 -44.43
N ASP A 49 27.30 -26.14 -44.08
CA ASP A 49 28.49 -26.44 -44.90
C ASP A 49 29.18 -27.70 -44.39
N THR A 50 28.73 -28.83 -44.87
CA THR A 50 29.55 -30.02 -45.07
C THR A 50 28.77 -31.13 -45.82
N SER A 51 28.91 -31.23 -47.08
CA SER A 51 28.90 -32.56 -47.70
C SER A 51 29.56 -32.49 -49.09
N SER A 52 30.50 -33.41 -49.22
CA SER A 52 30.98 -34.12 -50.44
C SER A 52 31.85 -33.33 -51.41
N GLU A 53 32.87 -33.81 -51.97
CA GLU A 53 33.55 -35.13 -51.97
C GLU A 53 34.91 -34.96 -52.65
N GLU A 54 35.84 -35.80 -52.28
CA GLU A 54 37.16 -36.02 -52.94
C GLU A 54 36.99 -36.40 -54.39
N THR A 55 37.81 -35.88 -55.27
CA THR A 55 38.57 -36.71 -56.22
C THR A 55 39.70 -35.94 -56.90
N GLU A 56 40.76 -36.58 -56.91
CA GLU A 56 42.07 -36.60 -57.52
C GLU A 56 42.25 -35.93 -58.89
N ASN A 57 43.36 -35.27 -59.05
CA ASN A 57 44.42 -35.45 -60.08
C ASN A 57 44.77 -34.33 -61.06
N GLN A 58 46.06 -34.09 -61.02
CA GLN A 58 47.00 -33.74 -62.07
C GLN A 58 47.22 -32.30 -62.58
N LYS A 59 48.43 -31.89 -62.21
CA LYS A 59 49.40 -31.06 -62.92
C LYS A 59 49.00 -30.55 -64.31
N LYS A 60 49.00 -29.20 -64.47
CA LYS A 60 49.74 -28.55 -65.56
C LYS A 60 50.11 -27.10 -65.18
N LYS A 61 51.43 -26.84 -65.24
CA LYS A 61 52.09 -25.55 -65.23
C LYS A 61 51.53 -24.72 -66.35
N ALA A 62 51.03 -23.50 -66.10
CA ALA A 62 51.01 -22.44 -67.05
C ALA A 62 51.10 -21.08 -66.34
N GLU A 63 52.10 -20.32 -66.64
CA GLU A 63 52.28 -18.92 -66.28
C GLU A 63 51.04 -18.10 -66.67
N GLY A 64 50.55 -17.25 -65.78
CA GLY A 64 49.45 -16.38 -66.11
C GLY A 64 49.28 -15.28 -65.11
N HIS A 65 49.90 -14.12 -65.39
CA HIS A 65 49.51 -12.77 -64.97
C HIS A 65 48.68 -12.61 -63.73
N HIS A 66 49.27 -12.15 -62.62
CA HIS A 66 48.61 -11.50 -61.52
C HIS A 66 47.76 -10.31 -62.00
N LYS A 67 46.53 -10.55 -62.40
CA LYS A 67 45.50 -9.55 -62.41
C LYS A 67 45.10 -9.31 -60.98
N LYS A 68 45.59 -8.25 -60.32
CA LYS A 68 45.01 -7.67 -59.08
C LYS A 68 43.52 -7.44 -59.38
N LYS A 69 42.62 -8.31 -58.84
CA LYS A 69 41.19 -8.04 -58.80
C LYS A 69 41.02 -6.76 -58.00
N LYS A 70 40.69 -5.63 -58.71
CA LYS A 70 40.19 -4.44 -58.04
C LYS A 70 38.99 -4.89 -57.22
N GLN A 71 39.14 -4.95 -55.89
CA GLN A 71 38.01 -5.13 -54.98
C GLN A 71 37.00 -4.07 -55.36
N THR A 72 35.82 -4.49 -55.76
CA THR A 72 34.75 -3.60 -56.22
C THR A 72 34.44 -2.60 -55.11
N PRO A 73 34.34 -1.30 -55.40
CA PRO A 73 34.13 -0.24 -54.40
C PRO A 73 32.88 -0.51 -53.52
N TRP A 74 31.95 -1.34 -53.98
CA TRP A 74 30.75 -1.77 -53.28
C TRP A 74 31.02 -2.62 -52.02
N ILE A 75 32.06 -3.48 -52.02
CA ILE A 75 32.41 -4.29 -50.84
C ILE A 75 32.98 -3.37 -49.76
N VAL A 76 33.80 -2.40 -50.11
CA VAL A 76 34.33 -1.40 -49.16
C VAL A 76 33.19 -0.53 -48.59
N LEU A 77 32.24 -0.11 -49.45
CA LEU A 77 31.09 0.66 -49.04
C LEU A 77 30.20 -0.13 -48.09
N GLY A 78 29.98 -1.43 -48.34
CA GLY A 78 29.21 -2.34 -47.46
C GLY A 78 29.87 -2.50 -46.11
N CYS A 79 31.19 -2.67 -46.03
CA CYS A 79 31.92 -2.77 -44.76
C CYS A 79 31.84 -1.46 -43.96
N VAL A 80 31.97 -0.30 -44.62
CA VAL A 80 31.78 0.99 -43.93
C VAL A 80 30.38 1.16 -43.38
N ALA A 81 29.35 0.80 -44.16
CA ALA A 81 27.96 0.85 -43.71
C ALA A 81 27.73 -0.06 -42.51
N ALA A 82 28.29 -1.28 -42.52
CA ALA A 82 28.18 -2.20 -41.38
C ALA A 82 28.83 -1.64 -40.09
N VAL A 83 29.99 -1.02 -40.21
CA VAL A 83 30.69 -0.37 -39.09
C VAL A 83 29.86 0.80 -38.53
N VAL A 84 29.25 1.62 -39.38
CA VAL A 84 28.40 2.74 -38.97
C VAL A 84 27.17 2.22 -38.21
N VAL A 85 26.53 1.12 -38.67
CA VAL A 85 25.41 0.49 -37.99
C VAL A 85 25.81 -0.03 -36.62
N VAL A 86 26.94 -0.70 -36.47
CA VAL A 86 27.44 -1.20 -35.17
C VAL A 86 27.70 -0.03 -34.21
N ILE A 87 28.32 1.07 -34.70
CA ILE A 87 28.54 2.26 -33.86
C ILE A 87 27.20 2.87 -33.43
N ALA A 88 26.23 2.95 -34.34
CA ALA A 88 24.89 3.48 -34.01
C ALA A 88 24.17 2.63 -32.97
N ILE A 89 24.23 1.30 -33.10
CA ILE A 89 23.67 0.38 -32.10
C ILE A 89 24.37 0.54 -30.75
N GLY A 90 25.69 0.63 -30.73
CA GLY A 90 26.47 0.87 -29.51
C GLY A 90 26.13 2.21 -28.85
N ALA A 91 25.96 3.27 -29.61
CA ALA A 91 25.54 4.57 -29.10
C ALA A 91 24.12 4.53 -28.50
N ILE A 92 23.20 3.89 -29.19
CA ILE A 92 21.82 3.70 -28.66
C ILE A 92 21.83 2.88 -27.37
N ALA A 93 22.60 1.79 -27.33
CA ALA A 93 22.72 0.96 -26.12
C ALA A 93 23.34 1.74 -24.96
N TYR A 94 24.36 2.57 -25.24
CA TYR A 94 24.98 3.42 -24.23
C TYR A 94 24.02 4.48 -23.68
N VAL A 95 23.27 5.16 -24.55
CA VAL A 95 22.26 6.15 -24.13
C VAL A 95 21.16 5.48 -23.29
N ARG A 96 20.68 4.31 -23.71
CA ARG A 96 19.71 3.53 -22.92
C ARG A 96 20.27 3.13 -21.55
N TYR A 97 21.52 2.71 -21.50
CA TYR A 97 22.18 2.37 -20.24
C TYR A 97 22.27 3.60 -19.31
N GLN A 98 22.69 4.75 -19.81
CA GLN A 98 22.74 6.00 -19.05
C GLN A 98 21.35 6.40 -18.54
N ASN A 99 20.33 6.36 -19.39
CA ASN A 99 18.95 6.71 -19.02
C ASN A 99 18.40 5.76 -17.94
N ASN A 100 18.64 4.46 -18.07
CA ASN A 100 18.18 3.49 -17.07
C ASN A 100 18.85 3.68 -15.71
N ASN A 101 20.07 4.22 -15.67
CA ASN A 101 20.81 4.50 -14.43
C ASN A 101 20.70 5.97 -13.98
N SER A 102 19.82 6.77 -14.57
CA SER A 102 19.57 8.14 -14.17
C SER A 102 18.25 8.26 -13.44
N TYR A 103 18.31 8.63 -12.16
CA TYR A 103 17.13 8.88 -11.33
C TYR A 103 16.23 9.96 -11.97
N ASP A 104 16.81 11.12 -12.36
CA ASP A 104 16.04 12.23 -12.93
C ASP A 104 15.32 11.83 -14.22
N TYR A 105 15.96 11.00 -15.06
CA TYR A 105 15.32 10.45 -16.26
C TYR A 105 14.13 9.57 -15.90
N GLN A 106 14.27 8.70 -14.89
CA GLN A 106 13.18 7.82 -14.47
C GLN A 106 11.99 8.61 -13.95
N ILE A 107 12.22 9.63 -13.11
CA ILE A 107 11.16 10.51 -12.61
C ILE A 107 10.49 11.28 -13.76
N ALA A 108 11.26 11.93 -14.62
CA ALA A 108 10.70 12.69 -15.74
C ALA A 108 9.85 11.83 -16.70
N MET A 109 10.27 10.58 -16.92
CA MET A 109 9.48 9.63 -17.74
C MET A 109 8.24 9.14 -17.02
N ALA A 110 8.31 8.92 -15.69
CA ALA A 110 7.16 8.55 -14.89
C ALA A 110 6.09 9.65 -14.93
N GLU A 111 6.48 10.89 -14.68
CA GLU A 111 5.58 12.06 -14.73
C GLU A 111 4.95 12.24 -16.12
N LYS A 112 5.72 12.08 -17.17
CA LYS A 112 5.22 12.13 -18.54
C LYS A 112 4.16 11.05 -18.81
N GLU A 113 4.47 9.80 -18.47
CA GLU A 113 3.50 8.70 -18.67
C GLU A 113 2.26 8.86 -17.76
N LEU A 114 2.40 9.52 -16.60
CA LEU A 114 1.28 9.86 -15.72
C LEU A 114 0.34 10.90 -16.38
N VAL A 115 0.90 11.94 -17.00
CA VAL A 115 0.10 12.93 -17.77
C VAL A 115 -0.65 12.27 -18.92
N ASP A 116 -0.02 11.29 -19.56
CA ASP A 116 -0.64 10.49 -20.63
C ASP A 116 -1.61 9.40 -20.10
N LEU A 117 -1.84 9.33 -18.77
CA LEU A 117 -2.66 8.32 -18.06
C LEU A 117 -2.19 6.87 -18.27
N ASN A 118 -0.93 6.68 -18.62
CA ASN A 118 -0.30 5.37 -18.79
C ASN A 118 0.23 4.85 -17.45
N TYR A 119 -0.66 4.57 -16.49
CA TYR A 119 -0.35 4.21 -15.10
C TYR A 119 0.68 3.08 -14.96
N GLU A 120 0.57 2.01 -15.76
CA GLU A 120 1.51 0.88 -15.69
C GLU A 120 2.95 1.28 -16.02
N LYS A 121 3.13 2.11 -17.04
CA LYS A 121 4.46 2.61 -17.40
C LYS A 121 4.98 3.61 -16.37
N ALA A 122 4.13 4.52 -15.88
CA ALA A 122 4.49 5.45 -14.82
C ALA A 122 4.97 4.70 -13.59
N LEU A 123 4.21 3.68 -13.12
CA LEU A 123 4.60 2.83 -12.01
C LEU A 123 5.94 2.10 -12.25
N SER A 124 6.19 1.64 -13.48
CA SER A 124 7.47 1.00 -13.83
C SER A 124 8.64 1.97 -13.71
N TYR A 125 8.49 3.19 -14.18
CA TYR A 125 9.52 4.22 -14.06
C TYR A 125 9.75 4.65 -12.61
N TYR A 126 8.69 4.86 -11.81
CA TYR A 126 8.83 5.14 -10.38
C TYR A 126 9.52 4.00 -9.62
N LYS A 127 9.19 2.74 -9.92
CA LYS A 127 9.91 1.58 -9.35
C LYS A 127 11.38 1.60 -9.68
N ASN A 128 11.76 1.92 -10.92
CA ASN A 128 13.16 2.07 -11.31
C ASN A 128 13.82 3.23 -10.55
N ALA A 129 13.14 4.36 -10.39
CA ALA A 129 13.63 5.48 -9.59
C ALA A 129 13.90 5.05 -8.14
N LEU A 130 13.01 4.27 -7.53
CA LEU A 130 13.18 3.74 -6.18
C LEU A 130 14.33 2.72 -6.06
N THR A 131 14.73 2.03 -7.14
CA THR A 131 15.95 1.20 -7.11
C THR A 131 17.22 2.06 -7.03
N LEU A 132 17.18 3.28 -7.56
CA LEU A 132 18.28 4.23 -7.54
C LEU A 132 18.27 5.11 -6.27
N SER A 133 17.10 5.43 -5.75
CA SER A 133 16.89 6.19 -4.52
C SER A 133 15.84 5.50 -3.62
N PRO A 134 16.25 4.51 -2.81
CA PRO A 134 15.31 3.68 -2.04
C PRO A 134 14.48 4.43 -0.99
N ASN A 135 14.91 5.61 -0.55
CA ASN A 135 14.22 6.38 0.49
C ASN A 135 13.44 7.58 -0.07
N ASP A 136 13.18 7.60 -1.36
CA ASP A 136 12.45 8.69 -2.00
C ASP A 136 10.95 8.61 -1.63
N ILE A 137 10.51 9.57 -0.83
CA ILE A 137 9.11 9.73 -0.39
C ILE A 137 8.23 10.18 -1.55
N ASN A 138 8.72 11.10 -2.41
CA ASN A 138 7.90 11.67 -3.49
C ASN A 138 7.54 10.61 -4.54
N ALA A 139 8.49 9.75 -4.90
CA ALA A 139 8.22 8.65 -5.83
C ALA A 139 7.21 7.65 -5.25
N ARG A 140 7.28 7.37 -3.93
CA ARG A 140 6.29 6.52 -3.25
C ARG A 140 4.91 7.15 -3.22
N ALA A 141 4.84 8.43 -2.88
CA ALA A 141 3.57 9.17 -2.84
C ALA A 141 2.90 9.18 -4.21
N ALA A 142 3.65 9.48 -5.29
CA ALA A 142 3.13 9.42 -6.64
C ALA A 142 2.61 8.02 -7.03
N MET A 143 3.30 6.96 -6.62
CA MET A 143 2.81 5.59 -6.83
C MET A 143 1.56 5.30 -6.01
N ALA A 144 1.49 5.76 -4.76
CA ALA A 144 0.31 5.58 -3.91
C ALA A 144 -0.92 6.29 -4.50
N GLU A 145 -0.76 7.51 -5.01
CA GLU A 145 -1.82 8.24 -5.71
C GLU A 145 -2.34 7.48 -6.95
N ILE A 146 -1.45 6.88 -7.75
CA ILE A 146 -1.85 6.05 -8.89
C ILE A 146 -2.69 4.86 -8.41
N TYR A 147 -2.27 4.16 -7.36
CA TYR A 147 -3.01 3.02 -6.82
C TYR A 147 -4.36 3.45 -6.21
N LEU A 148 -4.42 4.61 -5.54
CA LEU A 148 -5.67 5.19 -5.04
C LEU A 148 -6.64 5.51 -6.17
N ALA A 149 -6.15 6.15 -7.24
CA ALA A 149 -6.96 6.46 -8.43
C ALA A 149 -7.54 5.19 -9.09
N ARG A 150 -6.80 4.08 -9.03
CA ARG A 150 -7.22 2.75 -9.53
C ARG A 150 -8.04 1.95 -8.52
N LYS A 151 -8.25 2.47 -7.30
CA LYS A 151 -8.89 1.77 -6.17
C LYS A 151 -8.17 0.48 -5.74
N GLU A 152 -6.88 0.41 -5.99
CA GLU A 152 -5.99 -0.68 -5.56
C GLU A 152 -5.49 -0.38 -4.14
N TYR A 153 -6.43 -0.33 -3.18
CA TYR A 153 -6.21 0.13 -1.82
C TYR A 153 -5.11 -0.61 -1.07
N ASP A 154 -4.94 -1.91 -1.31
CA ASP A 154 -3.91 -2.69 -0.61
C ASP A 154 -2.49 -2.30 -1.06
N SER A 155 -2.30 -1.97 -2.33
CA SER A 155 -1.02 -1.50 -2.86
C SER A 155 -0.71 -0.08 -2.37
N ALA A 156 -1.71 0.81 -2.35
CA ALA A 156 -1.57 2.16 -1.82
C ALA A 156 -1.23 2.14 -0.32
N LEU A 157 -1.92 1.29 0.47
CA LEU A 157 -1.72 1.16 1.91
C LEU A 157 -0.26 0.83 2.26
N VAL A 158 0.36 -0.09 1.52
CA VAL A 158 1.77 -0.46 1.74
C VAL A 158 2.69 0.75 1.54
N LEU A 159 2.48 1.53 0.48
CA LEU A 159 3.30 2.69 0.17
C LEU A 159 3.13 3.81 1.19
N GLU A 160 1.88 4.10 1.62
CA GLU A 160 1.62 5.11 2.65
C GLU A 160 2.27 4.72 3.99
N MET A 161 2.21 3.44 4.37
CA MET A 161 2.91 2.94 5.57
C MET A 161 4.44 3.04 5.44
N GLU A 162 5.01 2.79 4.26
CA GLU A 162 6.43 2.98 4.01
C GLU A 162 6.82 4.47 4.14
N ILE A 163 5.98 5.38 3.63
CA ILE A 163 6.22 6.83 3.77
C ILE A 163 6.24 7.23 5.24
N ILE A 164 5.26 6.79 6.06
CA ILE A 164 5.23 7.08 7.51
C ILE A 164 6.45 6.48 8.23
N ASN A 165 6.94 5.32 7.79
CA ASN A 165 8.16 4.76 8.37
C ASN A 165 9.41 5.60 8.06
N LEU A 166 9.46 6.27 6.90
CA LEU A 166 10.55 7.17 6.51
C LEU A 166 10.40 8.55 7.15
N ASP A 167 9.19 9.07 7.19
CA ASP A 167 8.83 10.35 7.80
C ASP A 167 7.55 10.23 8.62
N LYS A 168 7.70 10.12 9.93
CA LYS A 168 6.59 9.97 10.90
C LYS A 168 5.67 11.19 10.99
N LYS A 169 6.04 12.30 10.36
CA LYS A 169 5.26 13.54 10.35
C LYS A 169 4.63 13.84 9.00
N ASN A 170 4.72 12.94 8.06
CA ASN A 170 4.15 13.10 6.73
C ASN A 170 2.60 13.09 6.79
N LYS A 171 2.02 14.29 6.77
CA LYS A 171 0.57 14.50 6.91
C LYS A 171 -0.21 13.88 5.76
N GLU A 172 0.32 13.97 4.55
CA GLU A 172 -0.29 13.44 3.32
C GLU A 172 -0.42 11.92 3.40
N ALA A 173 0.58 11.23 3.92
CA ALA A 173 0.53 9.78 4.08
C ALA A 173 -0.52 9.33 5.11
N TYR A 174 -0.68 10.06 6.22
CA TYR A 174 -1.78 9.79 7.16
C TYR A 174 -3.15 10.03 6.51
N GLN A 175 -3.31 11.09 5.71
CA GLN A 175 -4.54 11.34 4.94
C GLN A 175 -4.81 10.22 3.93
N GLY A 176 -3.77 9.72 3.26
CA GLY A 176 -3.84 8.56 2.37
C GLY A 176 -4.36 7.33 3.09
N LEU A 177 -3.80 6.99 4.28
CA LEU A 177 -4.27 5.86 5.10
C LEU A 177 -5.72 6.02 5.55
N ILE A 178 -6.11 7.20 6.01
CA ILE A 178 -7.50 7.50 6.40
C ILE A 178 -8.42 7.26 5.20
N THR A 179 -8.10 7.80 4.03
CA THR A 179 -8.88 7.64 2.80
C THR A 179 -9.04 6.15 2.43
N ILE A 180 -7.96 5.37 2.54
CA ILE A 180 -7.98 3.94 2.27
C ILE A 180 -8.90 3.20 3.24
N TYR A 181 -8.76 3.45 4.54
CA TYR A 181 -9.56 2.79 5.56
C TYR A 181 -11.03 3.20 5.49
N GLU A 182 -11.36 4.47 5.19
CA GLU A 182 -12.73 4.91 4.91
C GLU A 182 -13.33 4.17 3.72
N ALA A 183 -12.62 4.10 2.60
CA ALA A 183 -13.09 3.40 1.41
C ALA A 183 -13.33 1.91 1.65
N LYS A 184 -12.64 1.32 2.63
CA LYS A 184 -12.81 -0.07 3.07
C LYS A 184 -13.81 -0.23 4.21
N GLY A 185 -14.36 0.86 4.77
CA GLY A 185 -15.25 0.84 5.94
C GLY A 185 -14.57 0.38 7.22
N GLN A 186 -13.24 0.52 7.32
CA GLN A 186 -12.41 0.05 8.44
C GLN A 186 -12.12 1.18 9.43
N TYR A 187 -13.16 1.74 10.03
CA TYR A 187 -13.04 2.86 10.97
C TYR A 187 -12.26 2.51 12.24
N ASP A 188 -12.30 1.24 12.66
CA ASP A 188 -11.49 0.69 13.75
C ASP A 188 -9.99 0.86 13.49
N LYS A 189 -9.56 0.74 12.23
CA LYS A 189 -8.16 0.96 11.84
C LYS A 189 -7.76 2.44 11.90
N ILE A 190 -8.70 3.34 11.63
CA ILE A 190 -8.44 4.78 11.74
C ILE A 190 -8.25 5.17 13.21
N THR A 191 -9.11 4.66 14.11
CA THR A 191 -8.97 4.93 15.55
C THR A 191 -7.72 4.27 16.14
N GLU A 192 -7.36 3.07 15.69
CA GLU A 192 -6.10 2.42 16.05
C GLU A 192 -4.90 3.27 15.61
N LEU A 193 -4.91 3.75 14.36
CA LEU A 193 -3.85 4.62 13.84
C LEU A 193 -3.74 5.92 14.64
N ALA A 194 -4.88 6.57 14.95
CA ALA A 194 -4.92 7.78 15.76
C ALA A 194 -4.26 7.57 17.14
N SER A 195 -4.47 6.41 17.77
CA SER A 195 -3.88 6.10 19.08
C SER A 195 -2.35 6.00 19.08
N THR A 196 -1.74 5.82 17.90
CA THR A 196 -0.28 5.76 17.73
C THR A 196 0.35 7.14 17.49
N VAL A 197 -0.47 8.14 17.16
CA VAL A 197 -0.02 9.50 16.84
C VAL A 197 0.05 10.32 18.12
N THR A 198 1.17 11.03 18.31
CA THR A 198 1.40 11.93 19.46
C THR A 198 1.53 13.40 19.04
N ASP A 199 1.68 13.66 17.75
CA ASP A 199 1.79 15.01 17.18
C ASP A 199 0.38 15.62 17.08
N THR A 200 0.18 16.81 17.67
CA THR A 200 -1.11 17.48 17.74
C THR A 200 -1.67 17.88 16.39
N ASP A 201 -0.78 18.28 15.46
CA ASP A 201 -1.18 18.72 14.11
C ASP A 201 -1.66 17.52 13.27
N LEU A 202 -1.09 16.34 13.53
CA LEU A 202 -1.56 15.09 12.92
C LEU A 202 -2.84 14.57 13.56
N LEU A 203 -3.04 14.76 14.87
CA LEU A 203 -4.26 14.34 15.57
C LEU A 203 -5.50 15.06 15.04
N GLU A 204 -5.37 16.31 14.55
CA GLU A 204 -6.48 17.01 13.92
C GLU A 204 -7.10 16.26 12.73
N LEU A 205 -6.29 15.44 12.01
CA LEU A 205 -6.79 14.62 10.89
C LEU A 205 -7.79 13.56 11.33
N PHE A 206 -7.73 13.17 12.61
CA PHE A 206 -8.55 12.11 13.19
C PHE A 206 -9.75 12.64 13.97
N SER A 207 -9.97 13.96 14.04
CA SER A 207 -11.03 14.57 14.86
C SER A 207 -12.43 14.02 14.56
N GLY A 208 -12.72 13.68 13.29
CA GLY A 208 -14.01 13.08 12.91
C GLY A 208 -14.11 11.56 13.14
N TYR A 209 -13.07 10.91 13.69
CA TYR A 209 -13.03 9.46 13.93
C TYR A 209 -12.83 9.12 15.41
N ILE A 210 -12.48 10.09 16.23
CA ILE A 210 -12.38 9.97 17.67
C ILE A 210 -13.69 10.54 18.24
N VAL A 211 -14.48 9.71 18.90
CA VAL A 211 -15.77 10.11 19.46
C VAL A 211 -15.63 10.27 20.97
N ALA A 212 -15.99 11.45 21.48
CA ALA A 212 -15.94 11.71 22.90
C ALA A 212 -16.87 10.76 23.68
N GLU A 213 -16.41 10.33 24.86
CA GLU A 213 -17.20 9.50 25.76
C GLU A 213 -18.39 10.29 26.31
N PRO A 214 -19.53 9.62 26.57
CA PRO A 214 -20.67 10.25 27.25
C PRO A 214 -20.32 10.55 28.71
N VAL A 215 -20.82 11.68 29.20
CA VAL A 215 -20.66 12.14 30.59
C VAL A 215 -21.97 11.98 31.35
N PHE A 216 -21.90 11.47 32.55
CA PHE A 216 -23.04 11.25 33.41
C PHE A 216 -23.13 12.32 34.51
N TYR A 217 -24.35 12.77 34.81
CA TYR A 217 -24.63 13.65 35.94
C TYR A 217 -25.89 13.20 36.68
N PRO A 218 -25.81 13.04 37.97
CA PRO A 218 -24.61 13.13 38.81
C PRO A 218 -23.67 11.96 38.56
N ASP A 219 -22.41 12.05 39.03
CA ASP A 219 -21.41 11.01 38.98
C ASP A 219 -21.93 9.70 39.60
N GLU A 220 -21.27 8.57 39.37
CA GLU A 220 -21.65 7.30 40.01
C GLU A 220 -21.62 7.40 41.54
N GLY A 221 -22.58 6.74 42.21
CA GLY A 221 -22.61 6.86 43.65
C GLY A 221 -23.91 6.39 44.33
N THR A 222 -24.10 6.89 45.57
CA THR A 222 -25.30 6.62 46.36
C THR A 222 -26.13 7.90 46.47
N TYR A 223 -27.38 7.83 46.04
CA TYR A 223 -28.31 8.96 45.98
C TYR A 223 -29.63 8.61 46.60
N ASP A 224 -30.52 9.58 46.72
CA ASP A 224 -31.91 9.34 47.11
C ASP A 224 -32.68 8.68 45.95
N VAL A 225 -33.71 7.91 46.26
CA VAL A 225 -34.69 7.49 45.23
C VAL A 225 -35.31 8.70 44.57
N TYR A 226 -35.69 8.57 43.29
CA TYR A 226 -36.14 9.64 42.39
C TYR A 226 -35.03 10.64 41.99
N THR A 227 -33.76 10.28 42.20
CA THR A 227 -32.65 11.03 41.58
C THR A 227 -32.65 10.76 40.08
N GLU A 228 -32.61 11.83 39.33
CA GLU A 228 -32.55 11.79 37.87
C GLU A 228 -31.09 11.77 37.41
N VAL A 229 -30.75 10.84 36.55
CA VAL A 229 -29.44 10.73 35.91
C VAL A 229 -29.55 11.25 34.49
N THR A 230 -28.78 12.28 34.15
CA THR A 230 -28.67 12.79 32.81
C THR A 230 -27.38 12.34 32.15
N ILE A 231 -27.41 12.12 30.84
CA ILE A 231 -26.26 11.76 30.03
C ILE A 231 -26.08 12.82 28.95
N PHE A 232 -24.89 13.31 28.79
CA PHE A 232 -24.58 14.32 27.77
C PHE A 232 -23.21 14.05 27.13
N SER A 233 -22.95 14.67 26.00
CA SER A 233 -21.66 14.67 25.31
C SER A 233 -21.17 16.09 25.10
N ILE A 234 -19.85 16.25 25.06
CA ILE A 234 -19.22 17.53 24.72
C ILE A 234 -19.20 17.78 23.21
N GLU A 235 -19.46 16.74 22.40
CA GLU A 235 -19.54 16.80 20.95
C GLU A 235 -20.94 16.41 20.47
N GLU A 236 -21.34 16.82 19.28
CA GLU A 236 -22.59 16.45 18.67
C GLU A 236 -22.57 14.96 18.28
N CYS A 237 -23.39 14.16 18.97
CA CYS A 237 -23.51 12.74 18.75
C CYS A 237 -24.84 12.18 19.26
N ASP A 238 -25.24 11.03 18.72
CA ASP A 238 -26.32 10.24 19.29
C ASP A 238 -25.82 9.45 20.51
N ILE A 239 -26.50 9.54 21.65
CA ILE A 239 -26.16 8.77 22.85
C ILE A 239 -27.07 7.55 22.93
N TYR A 240 -26.46 6.37 23.08
CA TYR A 240 -27.18 5.11 23.32
C TYR A 240 -26.84 4.56 24.70
N TYR A 241 -27.84 4.07 25.43
CA TYR A 241 -27.62 3.55 26.76
C TYR A 241 -28.36 2.22 27.02
N THR A 242 -27.95 1.47 28.05
CA THR A 242 -28.62 0.26 28.58
C THR A 242 -28.68 0.30 30.09
N LEU A 243 -29.72 -0.37 30.67
CA LEU A 243 -29.92 -0.49 32.08
C LEU A 243 -29.76 -1.94 32.60
N ASP A 244 -29.56 -2.87 31.70
CA ASP A 244 -29.49 -4.33 31.92
C ASP A 244 -28.08 -4.91 31.82
N GLU A 245 -27.05 -4.04 31.88
CA GLU A 245 -25.63 -4.38 31.74
C GLU A 245 -25.23 -4.88 30.33
N SER A 246 -26.16 -4.92 29.39
CA SER A 246 -25.88 -5.31 28.01
C SER A 246 -24.96 -4.26 27.31
N ASP A 247 -24.45 -4.61 26.13
CA ASP A 247 -23.61 -3.71 25.32
C ASP A 247 -24.47 -2.65 24.62
N PRO A 248 -24.33 -1.36 24.94
CA PRO A 248 -25.11 -0.29 24.33
C PRO A 248 -24.83 -0.09 22.83
N LYS A 249 -23.71 -0.58 22.31
CA LYS A 249 -23.43 -0.57 20.86
C LYS A 249 -24.37 -1.50 20.09
N LYS A 250 -24.94 -2.52 20.75
CA LYS A 250 -25.82 -3.54 20.15
C LYS A 250 -27.28 -3.40 20.55
N ASN A 251 -27.50 -3.14 21.82
CA ASN A 251 -28.86 -3.18 22.45
C ASN A 251 -29.25 -1.83 23.01
N GLY A 252 -28.48 -0.78 22.74
CA GLY A 252 -28.69 0.55 23.32
C GLY A 252 -30.02 1.17 22.89
N ILE A 253 -30.67 1.86 23.83
CA ILE A 253 -31.80 2.74 23.61
C ILE A 253 -31.28 4.13 23.36
N LEU A 254 -31.80 4.84 22.35
CA LEU A 254 -31.44 6.23 22.07
C LEU A 254 -31.86 7.11 23.26
N TYR A 255 -30.92 7.88 23.79
CA TYR A 255 -31.17 8.84 24.85
C TYR A 255 -31.77 10.14 24.26
N THR A 256 -32.88 10.60 24.86
CA THR A 256 -33.68 11.72 24.35
C THR A 256 -33.82 12.84 25.37
N ASP A 257 -32.75 13.25 26.02
CA ASP A 257 -32.71 14.32 27.05
C ASP A 257 -33.68 14.16 28.22
N ALA A 258 -34.54 13.13 28.23
CA ALA A 258 -35.30 12.74 29.38
C ALA A 258 -34.38 12.01 30.37
N GLY A 259 -34.20 12.58 31.54
CA GLY A 259 -33.37 11.95 32.58
C GLY A 259 -33.81 10.51 32.92
N ILE A 260 -32.87 9.70 33.32
CA ILE A 260 -33.14 8.34 33.79
C ILE A 260 -33.44 8.43 35.30
N GLU A 261 -34.70 8.25 35.67
CA GLU A 261 -35.11 8.31 37.08
C GLU A 261 -34.74 7.01 37.83
N LEU A 262 -34.06 7.16 38.94
CA LEU A 262 -33.75 6.05 39.86
C LEU A 262 -34.91 5.89 40.85
N ASP A 263 -35.96 5.25 40.41
CA ASP A 263 -37.29 5.19 41.09
C ASP A 263 -37.37 4.19 42.21
N ASP A 264 -36.48 3.22 42.34
CA ASP A 264 -36.50 2.19 43.35
C ASP A 264 -35.16 2.03 44.07
N VAL A 265 -35.20 1.47 45.27
CA VAL A 265 -34.02 1.12 46.05
C VAL A 265 -33.34 -0.09 45.41
N GLY A 266 -32.06 0.04 45.05
CA GLY A 266 -31.39 -1.09 44.41
C GLY A 266 -29.97 -0.75 43.92
N LYS A 267 -29.57 -1.49 42.93
CA LYS A 267 -28.32 -1.24 42.17
C LYS A 267 -28.70 -1.03 40.71
N TYR A 268 -28.34 0.09 40.20
CA TYR A 268 -28.48 0.39 38.78
C TYR A 268 -27.09 0.42 38.15
N THR A 269 -26.90 -0.25 37.03
CA THR A 269 -25.73 -0.18 36.21
C THR A 269 -26.13 0.39 34.87
N ILE A 270 -25.73 1.63 34.60
CA ILE A 270 -26.04 2.30 33.35
C ILE A 270 -24.78 2.29 32.51
N LYS A 271 -24.88 1.76 31.29
CA LYS A 271 -23.83 1.82 30.29
C LYS A 271 -24.25 2.73 29.15
N ALA A 272 -23.37 3.57 28.68
CA ALA A 272 -23.66 4.42 27.55
C ALA A 272 -22.46 4.55 26.59
N VAL A 273 -22.78 4.90 25.34
CA VAL A 273 -21.84 5.23 24.27
C VAL A 273 -22.36 6.42 23.48
N CYS A 274 -21.45 7.21 22.93
CA CYS A 274 -21.74 8.18 21.88
C CYS A 274 -21.55 7.53 20.51
N LYS A 275 -22.35 7.95 19.53
CA LYS A 275 -22.23 7.53 18.11
C LYS A 275 -22.28 8.77 17.26
N ASN A 276 -21.23 9.00 16.44
CA ASN A 276 -21.21 10.15 15.53
C ASN A 276 -21.98 9.87 14.22
N ASP A 277 -22.02 10.86 13.34
CA ASP A 277 -22.66 10.82 12.02
C ASP A 277 -22.04 9.77 11.05
N LYS A 278 -20.78 9.41 11.24
CA LYS A 278 -20.09 8.34 10.49
C LYS A 278 -20.45 6.94 11.01
N GLY A 279 -21.22 6.83 12.10
CA GLY A 279 -21.58 5.57 12.74
C GLY A 279 -20.49 4.99 13.65
N ILE A 280 -19.47 5.77 14.00
CA ILE A 280 -18.39 5.38 14.90
C ILE A 280 -18.85 5.58 16.34
N TYR A 281 -18.56 4.59 17.20
CA TYR A 281 -18.90 4.63 18.60
C TYR A 281 -17.69 5.03 19.45
N SER A 282 -17.96 5.77 20.53
CA SER A 282 -17.00 5.97 21.62
C SER A 282 -16.71 4.68 22.39
N ASP A 283 -15.83 4.74 23.36
CA ASP A 283 -15.74 3.70 24.38
C ASP A 283 -17.01 3.68 25.25
N VAL A 284 -17.27 2.51 25.88
CA VAL A 284 -18.44 2.30 26.75
C VAL A 284 -18.14 2.86 28.13
N VAL A 285 -18.86 3.88 28.53
CA VAL A 285 -18.83 4.38 29.91
C VAL A 285 -19.84 3.61 30.75
N THR A 286 -19.44 3.15 31.92
CA THR A 286 -20.28 2.40 32.86
C THR A 286 -20.34 3.11 34.20
N CYS A 287 -21.53 3.54 34.61
CA CYS A 287 -21.80 4.17 35.91
C CYS A 287 -22.71 3.33 36.77
N LYS A 288 -22.42 3.26 38.08
CA LYS A 288 -23.13 2.45 39.07
C LYS A 288 -23.77 3.33 40.12
N TYR A 289 -25.09 3.21 40.26
CA TYR A 289 -25.89 3.97 41.20
C TYR A 289 -26.53 3.06 42.25
N ARG A 290 -26.66 3.59 43.47
CA ARG A 290 -27.27 2.89 44.60
C ARG A 290 -28.26 3.82 45.30
N PRO A 291 -29.49 4.00 44.76
CA PRO A 291 -30.48 4.84 45.41
C PRO A 291 -30.93 4.24 46.74
N LYS A 292 -31.10 5.09 47.73
CA LYS A 292 -31.55 4.78 49.10
C LYS A 292 -32.73 5.65 49.47
N ARG A 293 -33.68 5.10 50.23
CA ARG A 293 -34.78 5.92 50.80
C ARG A 293 -34.24 6.82 51.90
N LYS A 294 -34.65 8.10 51.89
CA LYS A 294 -34.39 9.00 53.02
C LYS A 294 -34.93 8.42 54.31
N PRO A 295 -34.19 8.43 55.41
CA PRO A 295 -34.75 8.02 56.72
C PRO A 295 -35.94 8.93 57.06
N ARG A 296 -37.08 8.36 57.41
CA ARG A 296 -38.22 9.13 57.92
C ARG A 296 -37.82 9.82 59.20
N ILE A 297 -37.74 11.15 59.19
CA ILE A 297 -37.59 11.92 60.41
C ILE A 297 -38.94 11.82 61.14
N ILE A 298 -39.01 10.98 62.11
CA ILE A 298 -40.17 10.94 63.07
C ILE A 298 -39.93 12.18 63.96
N ARG A 299 -40.62 13.26 63.67
CA ARG A 299 -40.72 14.36 64.64
C ARG A 299 -41.53 13.85 65.81
N LYS A 300 -40.85 13.69 66.95
CA LYS A 300 -41.51 13.47 68.23
C LYS A 300 -42.18 14.73 68.73
#